data_d1c7bcc919235817ee7780cadc61d87b
#
_entry.id   d1c7bcc919235817ee7780cadc61d87b
#
_cell.length_a   1.000
_cell.length_b   1.000
_cell.length_c   1.000
_cell.angle_alpha   90.00
_cell.angle_beta   90.00
_cell.angle_gamma   90.00
#
_symmetry.space_group_name_H-M   'P 1'
#
loop_
_entity.id
_entity.type
_entity.pdbx_description
1 polymer ?
#
loop_
_entity_poly.entity_id
_entity_poly.type
_entity_poly.pdbx_seq_one_letter_code
_entity_poly.pdbx_strand_id
1 'polypeptide(L)'
;MYSNKVLDHYENPRNVGKLNENDEDVGTGMVGAPACGDVMRLQIRVSPNGIIEDAKFKTYGCGSAIASSSLLTEWVRGKSLDEAGAIRNTEIAQELSLPPVKIHCSVLAEDAIKAAIKNYRDKS
;
A
#
# COMPACT_ATOMS: atom_id res chain seq x y z
N MET A 1 -5.81 -7.48 -19.97
CA MET A 1 -6.23 -8.63 -19.15
C MET A 1 -5.35 -8.72 -17.92
N TYR A 2 -5.93 -9.02 -16.78
CA TYR A 2 -5.21 -9.11 -15.52
C TYR A 2 -4.69 -10.52 -15.27
N SER A 3 -3.55 -10.62 -14.57
CA SER A 3 -3.00 -11.89 -14.14
C SER A 3 -3.88 -12.52 -13.06
N ASN A 4 -3.65 -13.81 -12.79
CA ASN A 4 -4.35 -14.52 -11.72
C ASN A 4 -4.09 -13.88 -10.36
N LYS A 5 -2.90 -13.33 -10.13
CA LYS A 5 -2.57 -12.67 -8.87
C LYS A 5 -3.35 -11.37 -8.69
N VAL A 6 -3.52 -10.59 -9.77
CA VAL A 6 -4.35 -9.39 -9.72
C VAL A 6 -5.79 -9.76 -9.39
N LEU A 7 -6.33 -10.77 -10.07
CA LEU A 7 -7.71 -11.21 -9.84
C LEU A 7 -7.89 -11.73 -8.41
N ASP A 8 -6.93 -12.49 -7.89
CA ASP A 8 -6.99 -13.00 -6.52
C ASP A 8 -7.04 -11.85 -5.51
N HIS A 9 -6.13 -10.88 -5.63
CA HIS A 9 -6.09 -9.74 -4.73
C HIS A 9 -7.31 -8.82 -4.90
N TYR A 10 -7.87 -8.75 -6.09
CA TYR A 10 -9.06 -7.95 -6.34
C TYR A 10 -10.30 -8.61 -5.74
N GLU A 11 -10.46 -9.91 -5.93
CA GLU A 11 -11.63 -10.65 -5.41
C GLU A 11 -11.55 -10.90 -3.91
N ASN A 12 -10.34 -11.10 -3.40
CA ASN A 12 -10.08 -11.39 -1.98
C ASN A 12 -9.02 -10.45 -1.42
N PRO A 13 -9.29 -9.13 -1.38
CA PRO A 13 -8.28 -8.18 -0.91
C PRO A 13 -7.93 -8.44 0.55
N ARG A 14 -6.63 -8.38 0.85
CA ARG A 14 -6.11 -8.59 2.19
C ARG A 14 -6.02 -7.25 2.90
N ASN A 15 -6.30 -7.28 4.22
CA ASN A 15 -6.07 -6.12 5.08
C ASN A 15 -6.85 -4.86 4.67
N VAL A 16 -8.05 -5.03 4.15
CA VAL A 16 -8.95 -3.91 3.87
C VAL A 16 -9.49 -3.37 5.20
N GLY A 17 -9.50 -2.06 5.36
CA GLY A 17 -10.05 -1.44 6.55
C GLY A 17 -9.32 -0.16 6.90
N LYS A 18 -9.37 0.19 8.19
CA LYS A 18 -8.68 1.37 8.68
C LYS A 18 -8.16 1.16 10.09
N LEU A 19 -7.12 1.93 10.41
CA LEU A 19 -6.59 2.07 11.76
C LEU A 19 -6.95 3.46 12.23
N ASN A 20 -6.86 3.70 13.56
CA ASN A 20 -7.13 5.02 14.10
C ASN A 20 -5.96 5.96 13.77
N GLU A 21 -6.20 6.92 12.88
CA GLU A 21 -5.15 7.84 12.42
C GLU A 21 -4.63 8.76 13.51
N ASN A 22 -5.36 8.88 14.63
CA ASN A 22 -4.95 9.70 15.77
C ASN A 22 -3.99 8.97 16.72
N ASP A 23 -3.83 7.67 16.57
CA ASP A 23 -2.90 6.89 17.39
C ASP A 23 -1.46 7.26 17.01
N GLU A 24 -0.61 7.42 18.03
CA GLU A 24 0.79 7.80 17.81
C GLU A 24 1.58 6.75 17.05
N ASP A 25 1.19 5.48 17.14
CA ASP A 25 1.86 4.37 16.47
C ASP A 25 1.33 4.09 15.06
N VAL A 26 0.39 4.90 14.57
CA VAL A 26 -0.20 4.75 13.24
C VAL A 26 0.30 5.83 12.30
N GLY A 27 0.79 5.41 11.13
CA GLY A 27 1.12 6.32 10.03
C GLY A 27 0.07 6.16 8.93
N THR A 28 -0.36 7.28 8.36
CA THR A 28 -1.35 7.31 7.28
C THR A 28 -0.78 7.99 6.06
N GLY A 29 -0.83 7.30 4.93
CA GLY A 29 -0.50 7.86 3.63
C GLY A 29 -1.71 7.86 2.73
N MET A 30 -1.98 8.99 2.09
CA MET A 30 -3.04 9.08 1.09
C MET A 30 -2.47 9.69 -0.18
N VAL A 31 -2.65 8.97 -1.27
CA VAL A 31 -2.16 9.39 -2.58
C VAL A 31 -3.26 9.20 -3.60
N GLY A 32 -3.15 9.89 -4.72
CA GLY A 32 -4.16 9.79 -5.76
C GLY A 32 -3.60 10.11 -7.13
N ALA A 33 -4.26 9.58 -8.14
CA ALA A 33 -4.02 9.90 -9.55
C ALA A 33 -5.34 10.39 -10.13
N PRO A 34 -5.65 11.69 -10.01
CA PRO A 34 -6.95 12.22 -10.44
C PRO A 34 -7.29 11.92 -11.89
N ALA A 35 -6.28 11.89 -12.76
CA ALA A 35 -6.48 11.59 -14.17
C ALA A 35 -7.05 10.19 -14.39
N CYS A 36 -6.80 9.26 -13.47
CA CYS A 36 -7.28 7.88 -13.55
C CYS A 36 -8.41 7.61 -12.56
N GLY A 37 -8.74 8.57 -11.70
CA GLY A 37 -9.77 8.39 -10.68
C GLY A 37 -9.35 7.48 -9.52
N ASP A 38 -8.08 7.14 -9.42
CA ASP A 38 -7.59 6.26 -8.37
C ASP A 38 -7.20 7.06 -7.13
N VAL A 39 -7.66 6.61 -5.96
CA VAL A 39 -7.25 7.15 -4.66
C VAL A 39 -6.90 5.99 -3.75
N MET A 40 -5.75 6.06 -3.11
CA MET A 40 -5.25 5.00 -2.24
C MET A 40 -4.89 5.57 -0.88
N ARG A 41 -5.48 5.00 0.18
CA ARG A 41 -5.10 5.30 1.57
C ARG A 41 -4.45 4.05 2.14
N LEU A 42 -3.27 4.24 2.71
CA LEU A 42 -2.54 3.16 3.38
C LEU A 42 -2.24 3.59 4.80
N GLN A 43 -2.49 2.71 5.76
CA GLN A 43 -2.19 2.95 7.16
C GLN A 43 -1.32 1.81 7.68
N ILE A 44 -0.34 2.15 8.49
CA ILE A 44 0.54 1.17 9.14
C ILE A 44 0.55 1.43 10.63
N ARG A 45 0.63 0.34 11.41
CA ARG A 45 0.86 0.41 12.86
C ARG A 45 2.27 -0.10 13.12
N VAL A 46 3.06 0.69 13.83
CA VAL A 46 4.47 0.42 14.05
C VAL A 46 4.71 0.08 15.52
N SER A 47 5.43 -1.02 15.76
CA SER A 47 5.78 -1.42 17.12
C SER A 47 6.87 -0.50 17.69
N PRO A 48 7.09 -0.55 19.03
CA PRO A 48 8.19 0.21 19.64
C PRO A 48 9.56 -0.12 19.06
N ASN A 49 9.72 -1.28 18.44
CA ASN A 49 10.97 -1.70 17.81
C ASN A 49 11.12 -1.20 16.37
N GLY A 50 10.15 -0.44 15.86
CA GLY A 50 10.20 0.05 14.50
C GLY A 50 9.77 -0.95 13.45
N ILE A 51 9.07 -2.00 13.84
CA ILE A 51 8.56 -3.03 12.93
C ILE A 51 7.08 -2.77 12.67
N ILE A 52 6.67 -2.89 11.42
CA ILE A 52 5.27 -2.73 11.03
C ILE A 52 4.52 -3.99 11.47
N GLU A 53 3.65 -3.86 12.46
CA GLU A 53 2.90 -5.00 13.00
C GLU A 53 1.51 -5.14 12.39
N ASP A 54 1.00 -4.11 11.74
CA ASP A 54 -0.27 -4.18 11.01
C ASP A 54 -0.28 -3.16 9.88
N ALA A 55 -1.06 -3.44 8.85
CA ALA A 55 -1.24 -2.54 7.72
C ALA A 55 -2.67 -2.71 7.20
N LYS A 56 -3.33 -1.59 6.91
CA LYS A 56 -4.68 -1.57 6.36
C LYS A 56 -4.73 -0.61 5.19
N PHE A 57 -5.62 -0.88 4.25
CA PHE A 57 -5.78 0.03 3.13
C PHE A 57 -7.25 0.22 2.77
N LYS A 58 -7.51 1.33 2.10
CA LYS A 58 -8.77 1.60 1.42
C LYS A 58 -8.42 2.26 0.09
N THR A 59 -8.87 1.67 -1.00
CA THR A 59 -8.55 2.16 -2.34
C THR A 59 -9.82 2.29 -3.15
N TYR A 60 -9.95 3.44 -3.81
CA TYR A 60 -11.00 3.68 -4.80
C TYR A 60 -10.33 3.75 -6.16
N GLY A 61 -10.75 2.89 -7.08
CA GLY A 61 -10.16 2.87 -8.41
C GLY A 61 -10.30 1.52 -9.08
N CYS A 62 -9.38 1.22 -9.99
CA CYS A 62 -9.42 0.00 -10.78
C CYS A 62 -8.93 -1.21 -9.96
N GLY A 63 -9.16 -2.41 -10.52
CA GLY A 63 -8.73 -3.65 -9.88
C GLY A 63 -7.23 -3.72 -9.65
N SER A 64 -6.42 -3.12 -10.54
CA SER A 64 -4.96 -3.08 -10.37
C SER A 64 -4.56 -2.23 -9.17
N ALA A 65 -5.27 -1.12 -8.90
CA ALA A 65 -4.99 -0.28 -7.74
C ALA A 65 -5.32 -1.04 -6.46
N ILE A 66 -6.44 -1.73 -6.41
CA ILE A 66 -6.83 -2.53 -5.25
C ILE A 66 -5.83 -3.67 -5.04
N ALA A 67 -5.44 -4.36 -6.11
CA ALA A 67 -4.49 -5.46 -6.03
C ALA A 67 -3.11 -4.99 -5.56
N SER A 68 -2.64 -3.84 -6.06
CA SER A 68 -1.35 -3.28 -5.66
C SER A 68 -1.35 -2.92 -4.17
N SER A 69 -2.43 -2.32 -3.68
CA SER A 69 -2.58 -1.98 -2.26
C SER A 69 -2.60 -3.24 -1.39
N SER A 70 -3.39 -4.22 -1.79
CA SER A 70 -3.53 -5.48 -1.07
C SER A 70 -2.19 -6.21 -0.95
N LEU A 71 -1.47 -6.36 -2.06
CA LEU A 71 -0.16 -7.00 -2.06
C LEU A 71 0.82 -6.25 -1.17
N LEU A 72 0.84 -4.93 -1.27
CA LEU A 72 1.73 -4.11 -0.47
C LEU A 72 1.49 -4.30 1.03
N THR A 73 0.22 -4.38 1.46
CA THR A 73 -0.07 -4.59 2.89
C THR A 73 0.47 -5.93 3.37
N GLU A 74 0.44 -6.97 2.53
CA GLU A 74 1.03 -8.25 2.88
C GLU A 74 2.54 -8.14 3.02
N TRP A 75 3.18 -7.42 2.11
CA TRP A 75 4.64 -7.33 2.06
C TRP A 75 5.22 -6.52 3.21
N VAL A 76 4.53 -5.45 3.65
CA VAL A 76 5.10 -4.56 4.68
C VAL A 76 4.92 -5.09 6.10
N ARG A 77 3.97 -5.98 6.33
CA ARG A 77 3.76 -6.54 7.67
C ARG A 77 4.97 -7.38 8.06
N GLY A 78 5.52 -7.09 9.23
CA GLY A 78 6.71 -7.77 9.72
C GLY A 78 8.03 -7.17 9.26
N LYS A 79 8.00 -6.11 8.45
CA LYS A 79 9.20 -5.41 8.00
C LYS A 79 9.46 -4.16 8.83
N SER A 80 10.73 -3.76 8.90
CA SER A 80 11.09 -2.46 9.46
C SER A 80 10.62 -1.33 8.53
N LEU A 81 10.60 -0.10 9.07
CA LEU A 81 10.25 1.06 8.25
C LEU A 81 11.20 1.23 7.07
N ASP A 82 12.49 0.99 7.29
CA ASP A 82 13.48 1.11 6.22
C ASP A 82 13.27 0.07 5.14
N GLU A 83 13.00 -1.17 5.53
CA GLU A 83 12.71 -2.24 4.57
C GLU A 83 11.45 -1.97 3.76
N ALA A 84 10.40 -1.50 4.44
CA ALA A 84 9.13 -1.18 3.78
C ALA A 84 9.31 0.00 2.81
N GLY A 85 10.07 1.01 3.20
CA GLY A 85 10.33 2.17 2.35
C GLY A 85 11.23 1.86 1.16
N ALA A 86 11.91 0.73 1.17
CA ALA A 86 12.77 0.28 0.07
C ALA A 86 12.01 -0.52 -0.99
N ILE A 87 10.74 -0.84 -0.77
CA ILE A 87 9.94 -1.56 -1.76
C ILE A 87 9.74 -0.66 -2.97
N ARG A 88 10.02 -1.19 -4.16
CA ARG A 88 9.95 -0.44 -5.40
C ARG A 88 8.69 -0.83 -6.17
N ASN A 89 8.13 0.14 -6.89
CA ASN A 89 6.95 -0.12 -7.72
C ASN A 89 7.19 -1.22 -8.75
N THR A 90 8.44 -1.36 -9.23
CA THR A 90 8.79 -2.40 -10.18
C THR A 90 8.59 -3.80 -9.60
N GLU A 91 8.87 -3.98 -8.31
CA GLU A 91 8.66 -5.26 -7.64
C GLU A 91 7.18 -5.62 -7.57
N ILE A 92 6.33 -4.63 -7.26
CA ILE A 92 4.88 -4.81 -7.21
C ILE A 92 4.34 -5.16 -8.60
N ALA A 93 4.78 -4.40 -9.61
CA ALA A 93 4.34 -4.60 -10.98
C ALA A 93 4.74 -5.99 -11.50
N GLN A 94 5.94 -6.45 -11.17
CA GLN A 94 6.42 -7.77 -11.58
C GLN A 94 5.63 -8.88 -10.89
N GLU A 95 5.42 -8.77 -9.58
CA GLU A 95 4.68 -9.80 -8.83
C GLU A 95 3.25 -9.96 -9.35
N LEU A 96 2.59 -8.85 -9.68
CA LEU A 96 1.23 -8.87 -10.19
C LEU A 96 1.16 -9.04 -11.70
N SER A 97 2.27 -9.00 -12.41
CA SER A 97 2.32 -9.02 -13.87
C SER A 97 1.40 -7.96 -14.47
N LEU A 98 1.54 -6.72 -13.97
CA LEU A 98 0.69 -5.62 -14.41
C LEU A 98 0.93 -5.27 -15.88
N PRO A 99 -0.16 -5.03 -16.66
CA PRO A 99 0.01 -4.51 -18.03
C PRO A 99 0.63 -3.11 -17.99
N PRO A 100 1.35 -2.71 -19.04
CA PRO A 100 2.02 -1.40 -19.06
C PRO A 100 1.10 -0.21 -18.74
N VAL A 101 -0.15 -0.27 -19.16
CA VAL A 101 -1.12 0.81 -18.91
C VAL A 101 -1.54 0.90 -17.46
N LYS A 102 -1.20 -0.09 -16.62
CA LYS A 102 -1.57 -0.14 -15.20
C LYS A 102 -0.38 -0.01 -14.26
N ILE A 103 0.81 0.23 -14.77
CA ILE A 103 2.01 0.39 -13.94
C ILE A 103 1.85 1.55 -12.94
N HIS A 104 1.09 2.59 -13.29
CA HIS A 104 0.84 3.71 -12.37
C HIS A 104 0.24 3.26 -11.04
N CYS A 105 -0.51 2.16 -11.00
CA CYS A 105 -1.09 1.64 -9.77
C CYS A 105 0.00 1.17 -8.79
N SER A 106 1.08 0.57 -9.31
CA SER A 106 2.21 0.16 -8.48
C SER A 106 2.98 1.37 -7.96
N VAL A 107 3.08 2.44 -8.77
CA VAL A 107 3.71 3.70 -8.35
C VAL A 107 2.91 4.32 -7.21
N LEU A 108 1.58 4.32 -7.29
CA LEU A 108 0.73 4.81 -6.21
C LEU A 108 0.97 4.03 -4.92
N ALA A 109 1.08 2.70 -5.00
CA ALA A 109 1.33 1.87 -3.82
C ALA A 109 2.68 2.21 -3.18
N GLU A 110 3.72 2.38 -4.00
CA GLU A 110 5.04 2.80 -3.49
C GLU A 110 4.96 4.16 -2.80
N ASP A 111 4.27 5.12 -3.42
CA ASP A 111 4.11 6.45 -2.85
C ASP A 111 3.29 6.41 -1.56
N ALA A 112 2.27 5.56 -1.50
CA ALA A 112 1.42 5.44 -0.31
C ALA A 112 2.20 4.93 0.90
N ILE A 113 3.05 3.91 0.72
CA ILE A 113 3.84 3.41 1.86
C ILE A 113 4.86 4.45 2.32
N LYS A 114 5.49 5.16 1.39
CA LYS A 114 6.42 6.23 1.76
C LYS A 114 5.71 7.35 2.51
N ALA A 115 4.52 7.73 2.07
CA ALA A 115 3.73 8.76 2.75
C ALA A 115 3.30 8.32 4.15
N ALA A 116 2.91 7.05 4.31
CA ALA A 116 2.53 6.51 5.62
C ALA A 116 3.72 6.51 6.59
N ILE A 117 4.89 6.10 6.12
CA ILE A 117 6.11 6.10 6.93
C ILE A 117 6.46 7.52 7.36
N LYS A 118 6.42 8.47 6.43
CA LYS A 118 6.70 9.87 6.71
C LYS A 118 5.75 10.44 7.75
N ASN A 119 4.45 10.16 7.62
CA ASN A 119 3.45 10.61 8.58
C ASN A 119 3.73 10.06 9.97
N TYR A 120 4.09 8.77 10.07
CA TYR A 120 4.44 8.16 11.33
C TYR A 120 5.67 8.84 11.96
N ARG A 121 6.72 9.06 11.16
CA ARG A 121 7.95 9.69 11.65
C ARG A 121 7.73 11.13 12.09
N ASP A 122 6.83 11.84 11.43
CA ASP A 122 6.52 13.23 11.79
C ASP A 122 5.78 13.34 13.12
N LYS A 123 5.14 12.25 13.58
CA LYS A 123 4.45 12.19 14.86
C LYS A 123 5.39 11.93 16.05
N SER A 124 6.54 11.36 15.76
CA SER A 124 7.46 10.94 16.84
C SER A 124 8.58 11.92 17.09
#